data_f26ee9fd565bd6911bd01f51e4b809ff
#
_entry.id   f26ee9fd565bd6911bd01f51e4b809ff
#
_cell.length_a   1.000
_cell.length_b   1.000
_cell.length_c   1.000
_cell.angle_alpha   90.00
_cell.angle_beta   90.00
_cell.angle_gamma   90.00
#
_symmetry.space_group_name_H-M   'P 1'
#
loop_
_entity.id
_entity.type
_entity.pdbx_description
1 polymer ?
#
loop_
_entity_poly.entity_id
_entity_poly.type
_entity_poly.pdbx_seq_one_letter_code
_entity_poly.pdbx_strand_id
1 'polypeptide(L)'
;MEVKKLDFGETLKDSVAIGVKNAPSVIAAVALWLITIWIPYLNVGTTIAITLLPTQLAKGEIVNPLGIFDSKYRRYMGEFFITMGLMVFPIFIGVLFMVIPGIVLSIAWTLSYYFLIEKGKNPIQAIKASNDATYGSKWTMFFVSLVVGVLFGIVFGIFQAICNAIGIGFITFVVMFILYVLAISISMSFSASFWKQLKDNVE
;
A
#
# COMPACT_ATOMS: atom_id res chain seq x y z
N MET A 1 27.38 1.56 -6.84
CA MET A 1 26.54 0.36 -6.60
C MET A 1 25.62 0.16 -7.79
N GLU A 2 25.45 -1.06 -8.26
CA GLU A 2 24.49 -1.35 -9.32
C GLU A 2 23.07 -1.29 -8.71
N VAL A 3 22.21 -0.42 -9.24
CA VAL A 3 20.85 -0.25 -8.76
C VAL A 3 20.06 -1.51 -9.08
N LYS A 4 19.60 -2.22 -8.07
CA LYS A 4 18.77 -3.42 -8.24
C LYS A 4 17.44 -3.00 -8.87
N LYS A 5 17.14 -3.57 -10.03
CA LYS A 5 15.85 -3.35 -10.71
C LYS A 5 14.81 -4.35 -10.21
N LEU A 6 13.57 -3.89 -10.16
CA LEU A 6 12.44 -4.74 -9.82
C LEU A 6 12.22 -5.78 -10.92
N ASP A 7 12.16 -7.06 -10.54
CA ASP A 7 11.77 -8.14 -11.42
C ASP A 7 10.27 -8.39 -11.36
N PHE A 8 9.60 -8.45 -12.51
CA PHE A 8 8.15 -8.63 -12.59
C PHE A 8 7.70 -10.00 -12.08
N GLY A 9 8.40 -11.07 -12.48
CA GLY A 9 8.06 -12.44 -12.10
C GLY A 9 8.34 -12.70 -10.61
N GLU A 10 9.49 -12.23 -10.11
CA GLU A 10 9.83 -12.29 -8.68
C GLU A 10 8.80 -11.53 -7.85
N THR A 11 8.39 -10.35 -8.29
CA THR A 11 7.37 -9.54 -7.61
C THR A 11 6.04 -10.27 -7.48
N LEU A 12 5.56 -10.90 -8.55
CA LEU A 12 4.31 -11.67 -8.51
C LEU A 12 4.43 -12.87 -7.57
N LYS A 13 5.52 -13.65 -7.69
CA LYS A 13 5.77 -14.82 -6.86
C LYS A 13 5.87 -14.48 -5.38
N ASP A 14 6.66 -13.47 -5.03
CA ASP A 14 6.82 -12.99 -3.65
C ASP A 14 5.50 -12.45 -3.10
N SER A 15 4.76 -11.67 -3.87
CA SER A 15 3.48 -11.11 -3.43
C SER A 15 2.45 -12.18 -3.12
N VAL A 16 2.38 -13.23 -3.95
CA VAL A 16 1.50 -14.39 -3.70
C VAL A 16 1.95 -15.14 -2.43
N ALA A 17 3.25 -15.40 -2.29
CA ALA A 17 3.78 -16.12 -1.14
C ALA A 17 3.55 -15.34 0.18
N ILE A 18 3.83 -14.03 0.18
CA ILE A 18 3.58 -13.12 1.31
C ILE A 18 2.09 -13.05 1.62
N GLY A 19 1.25 -12.89 0.59
CA GLY A 19 -0.20 -12.75 0.73
C GLY A 19 -0.84 -14.01 1.32
N VAL A 20 -0.54 -15.19 0.79
CA VAL A 20 -1.08 -16.46 1.30
C VAL A 20 -0.64 -16.70 2.74
N LYS A 21 0.64 -16.51 3.05
CA LYS A 21 1.18 -16.71 4.40
C LYS A 21 0.54 -15.80 5.44
N ASN A 22 0.25 -14.55 5.08
CA ASN A 22 -0.20 -13.53 6.02
C ASN A 22 -1.69 -13.17 5.87
N ALA A 23 -2.43 -13.78 4.95
CA ALA A 23 -3.81 -13.39 4.65
C ALA A 23 -4.70 -13.21 5.89
N PRO A 24 -4.78 -14.17 6.83
CA PRO A 24 -5.64 -13.99 8.01
C PRO A 24 -5.24 -12.79 8.87
N SER A 25 -3.93 -12.60 9.08
CA SER A 25 -3.39 -11.51 9.90
C SER A 25 -3.61 -10.14 9.27
N VAL A 26 -3.38 -10.04 7.97
CA VAL A 26 -3.58 -8.78 7.23
C VAL A 26 -5.06 -8.42 7.13
N ILE A 27 -5.92 -9.40 6.85
CA ILE A 27 -7.38 -9.21 6.83
C ILE A 27 -7.86 -8.72 8.19
N ALA A 28 -7.41 -9.35 9.29
CA ALA A 28 -7.75 -8.92 10.64
C ALA A 28 -7.25 -7.50 10.95
N ALA A 29 -6.01 -7.15 10.57
CA ALA A 29 -5.47 -5.81 10.76
C ALA A 29 -6.25 -4.75 9.98
N VAL A 30 -6.62 -5.03 8.72
CA VAL A 30 -7.43 -4.14 7.88
C VAL A 30 -8.84 -3.98 8.46
N ALA A 31 -9.47 -5.06 8.92
CA ALA A 31 -10.79 -5.00 9.55
C ALA A 31 -10.76 -4.15 10.83
N LEU A 32 -9.77 -4.35 11.70
CA LEU A 32 -9.56 -3.53 12.90
C LEU A 32 -9.34 -2.05 12.56
N TRP A 33 -8.54 -1.77 11.52
CA TRP A 33 -8.33 -0.41 11.05
C TRP A 33 -9.65 0.25 10.58
N LEU A 34 -10.46 -0.45 9.79
CA LEU A 34 -11.75 0.06 9.31
C LEU A 34 -12.73 0.37 10.46
N ILE A 35 -12.71 -0.42 11.52
CA ILE A 35 -13.51 -0.16 12.72
C ILE A 35 -13.00 1.09 13.45
N THR A 36 -11.70 1.30 13.51
CA THR A 36 -11.08 2.41 14.26
C THR A 36 -10.98 3.72 13.48
N ILE A 37 -11.25 3.73 12.18
CA ILE A 37 -11.14 4.93 11.33
C ILE A 37 -12.05 6.08 11.81
N TRP A 38 -13.14 5.73 12.47
CA TRP A 38 -14.12 6.68 13.02
C TRP A 38 -13.73 7.25 14.39
N ILE A 39 -12.68 6.73 15.04
CA ILE A 39 -12.27 7.15 16.37
C ILE A 39 -11.16 8.20 16.22
N PRO A 40 -11.44 9.51 16.49
CA PRO A 40 -10.43 10.55 16.39
C PRO A 40 -9.18 10.23 17.21
N TYR A 41 -8.03 10.68 16.74
CA TYR A 41 -6.72 10.44 17.33
C TYR A 41 -6.22 8.97 17.27
N LEU A 42 -7.07 7.98 17.52
CA LEU A 42 -6.72 6.57 17.35
C LEU A 42 -6.53 6.22 15.87
N ASN A 43 -7.41 6.76 15.01
CA ASN A 43 -7.37 6.53 13.57
C ASN A 43 -6.04 6.96 12.93
N VAL A 44 -5.40 8.00 13.43
CA VAL A 44 -4.10 8.45 12.90
C VAL A 44 -3.01 7.40 13.15
N GLY A 45 -2.92 6.90 14.38
CA GLY A 45 -1.94 5.86 14.73
C GLY A 45 -2.17 4.57 13.95
N THR A 46 -3.43 4.12 13.87
CA THR A 46 -3.78 2.89 13.13
C THR A 46 -3.60 3.05 11.62
N THR A 47 -3.84 4.25 11.06
CA THR A 47 -3.58 4.53 9.64
C THR A 47 -2.09 4.51 9.33
N ILE A 48 -1.25 5.11 10.18
CA ILE A 48 0.21 5.03 10.04
C ILE A 48 0.67 3.57 10.11
N ALA A 49 0.16 2.80 11.08
CA ALA A 49 0.49 1.39 11.26
C ALA A 49 0.12 0.55 10.03
N ILE A 50 -1.08 0.72 9.49
CA ILE A 50 -1.55 0.03 8.28
C ILE A 50 -0.70 0.40 7.05
N THR A 51 -0.33 1.68 6.91
CA THR A 51 0.53 2.13 5.81
C THR A 51 1.91 1.45 5.87
N LEU A 52 2.40 1.13 7.07
CA LEU A 52 3.69 0.46 7.27
C LEU A 52 3.62 -1.08 7.28
N LEU A 53 2.43 -1.65 7.26
CA LEU A 53 2.28 -3.10 7.30
C LEU A 53 3.11 -3.82 6.23
N PRO A 54 3.21 -3.31 4.98
CA PRO A 54 4.06 -3.90 3.96
C PRO A 54 5.53 -4.04 4.35
N THR A 55 6.07 -3.15 5.19
CA THR A 55 7.46 -3.25 5.63
C THR A 55 7.67 -4.45 6.57
N GLN A 56 6.69 -4.75 7.40
CA GLN A 56 6.70 -5.93 8.29
C GLN A 56 6.53 -7.22 7.47
N LEU A 57 5.59 -7.22 6.53
CA LEU A 57 5.38 -8.33 5.59
C LEU A 57 6.65 -8.67 4.82
N ALA A 58 7.41 -7.66 4.40
CA ALA A 58 8.67 -7.83 3.68
C ALA A 58 9.77 -8.51 4.51
N LYS A 59 9.69 -8.49 5.85
CA LYS A 59 10.60 -9.20 6.75
C LYS A 59 10.32 -10.73 6.79
N GLY A 60 9.18 -11.17 6.24
CA GLY A 60 8.80 -12.58 6.15
C GLY A 60 8.19 -13.16 7.42
N GLU A 61 7.94 -12.32 8.43
CA GLU A 61 7.28 -12.69 9.68
C GLU A 61 5.75 -12.67 9.53
N ILE A 62 5.06 -13.41 10.41
CA ILE A 62 3.61 -13.31 10.51
C ILE A 62 3.27 -12.06 11.31
N VAL A 63 2.51 -11.17 10.69
CA VAL A 63 2.13 -9.90 11.31
C VAL A 63 1.12 -10.11 12.44
N ASN A 64 1.35 -9.46 13.57
CA ASN A 64 0.34 -9.40 14.64
C ASN A 64 -0.69 -8.29 14.31
N PRO A 65 -1.98 -8.64 14.09
CA PRO A 65 -3.01 -7.65 13.78
C PRO A 65 -3.17 -6.57 14.85
N LEU A 66 -3.00 -6.92 16.13
CA LEU A 66 -3.10 -5.97 17.25
C LEU A 66 -1.93 -4.96 17.28
N GLY A 67 -0.85 -5.23 16.55
CA GLY A 67 0.29 -4.32 16.45
C GLY A 67 -0.06 -2.95 15.86
N ILE A 68 -1.22 -2.81 15.18
CA ILE A 68 -1.68 -1.51 14.67
C ILE A 68 -2.00 -0.50 15.79
N PHE A 69 -2.24 -0.97 17.01
CA PHE A 69 -2.54 -0.11 18.16
C PHE A 69 -1.30 0.39 18.91
N ASP A 70 -0.11 -0.03 18.49
CA ASP A 70 1.13 0.40 19.12
C ASP A 70 1.28 1.94 19.11
N SER A 71 1.49 2.51 20.29
CA SER A 71 1.60 3.95 20.49
C SER A 71 2.79 4.59 19.76
N LYS A 72 3.80 3.79 19.37
CA LYS A 72 4.97 4.27 18.62
C LYS A 72 4.59 4.95 17.31
N TYR A 73 3.52 4.49 16.64
CA TYR A 73 3.09 5.07 15.36
C TYR A 73 2.61 6.50 15.48
N ARG A 74 2.00 6.87 16.62
CA ARG A 74 1.51 8.23 16.85
C ARG A 74 2.64 9.26 16.98
N ARG A 75 3.86 8.83 17.30
CA ARG A 75 5.03 9.72 17.37
C ARG A 75 5.39 10.32 16.01
N TYR A 76 5.06 9.61 14.93
CA TYR A 76 5.35 10.05 13.56
C TYR A 76 4.21 10.86 12.93
N MET A 77 3.19 11.25 13.71
CA MET A 77 2.01 11.92 13.17
C MET A 77 2.35 13.20 12.41
N GLY A 78 3.23 14.04 12.96
CA GLY A 78 3.66 15.30 12.32
C GLY A 78 4.34 15.06 10.99
N GLU A 79 5.37 14.24 10.99
CA GLU A 79 6.16 13.90 9.80
C GLU A 79 5.32 13.18 8.75
N PHE A 80 4.39 12.31 9.19
CA PHE A 80 3.46 11.61 8.32
C PHE A 80 2.55 12.59 7.57
N PHE A 81 1.93 13.55 8.26
CA PHE A 81 1.09 14.55 7.62
C PHE A 81 1.85 15.51 6.72
N ILE A 82 3.07 15.92 7.12
CA ILE A 82 3.94 16.73 6.26
C ILE A 82 4.27 15.97 4.99
N THR A 83 4.68 14.70 5.10
CA THR A 83 4.99 13.86 3.94
C THR A 83 3.75 13.68 3.05
N MET A 84 2.58 13.44 3.65
CA MET A 84 1.32 13.33 2.93
C MET A 84 1.02 14.61 2.14
N GLY A 85 1.12 15.78 2.76
CA GLY A 85 0.91 17.06 2.09
C GLY A 85 1.88 17.28 0.93
N LEU A 86 3.17 17.04 1.16
CA LEU A 86 4.21 17.16 0.14
C LEU A 86 4.03 16.21 -1.05
N MET A 87 3.34 15.08 -0.86
CA MET A 87 3.08 14.12 -1.93
C MET A 87 1.74 14.39 -2.63
N VAL A 88 0.67 14.57 -1.86
CA VAL A 88 -0.70 14.66 -2.39
C VAL A 88 -0.87 15.86 -3.31
N PHE A 89 -0.38 17.05 -2.91
CA PHE A 89 -0.54 18.24 -3.73
C PHE A 89 0.13 18.16 -5.10
N PRO A 90 1.43 17.80 -5.22
CA PRO A 90 2.06 17.68 -6.54
C PRO A 90 1.48 16.54 -7.38
N ILE A 91 1.10 15.41 -6.77
CA ILE A 91 0.43 14.32 -7.50
C ILE A 91 -0.91 14.80 -8.06
N PHE A 92 -1.72 15.48 -7.24
CA PHE A 92 -3.02 16.01 -7.66
C PHE A 92 -2.87 17.03 -8.79
N ILE A 93 -1.93 17.98 -8.66
CA ILE A 93 -1.61 18.95 -9.71
C ILE A 93 -1.14 18.22 -10.98
N GLY A 94 -0.26 17.22 -10.84
CA GLY A 94 0.21 16.42 -11.96
C GLY A 94 -0.93 15.70 -12.70
N VAL A 95 -1.92 15.20 -11.98
CA VAL A 95 -3.12 14.57 -12.59
C VAL A 95 -4.00 15.60 -13.29
N LEU A 96 -4.19 16.79 -12.70
CA LEU A 96 -5.02 17.85 -13.29
C LEU A 96 -4.46 18.39 -14.61
N PHE A 97 -3.16 18.62 -14.68
CA PHE A 97 -2.54 19.17 -15.89
C PHE A 97 -2.31 18.12 -16.97
N MET A 98 -1.80 16.96 -16.58
CA MET A 98 -1.60 15.81 -17.45
C MET A 98 -1.60 14.55 -16.59
N VAL A 99 -2.45 13.59 -16.87
CA VAL A 99 -2.59 12.36 -16.09
C VAL A 99 -1.25 11.61 -15.89
N ILE A 100 -0.39 11.58 -16.93
CA ILE A 100 0.89 10.86 -16.92
C ILE A 100 1.85 11.34 -15.83
N PRO A 101 2.14 12.66 -15.65
CA PRO A 101 2.99 13.13 -14.56
C PRO A 101 2.48 12.73 -13.17
N GLY A 102 1.17 12.77 -12.94
CA GLY A 102 0.58 12.35 -11.68
C GLY A 102 0.83 10.86 -11.40
N ILE A 103 0.68 10.00 -12.40
CA ILE A 103 0.97 8.56 -12.29
C ILE A 103 2.46 8.34 -11.99
N VAL A 104 3.35 9.02 -12.71
CA VAL A 104 4.81 8.88 -12.52
C VAL A 104 5.20 9.29 -11.09
N LEU A 105 4.66 10.39 -10.57
CA LEU A 105 4.93 10.85 -9.22
C LEU A 105 4.38 9.87 -8.17
N SER A 106 3.16 9.36 -8.35
CA SER A 106 2.58 8.39 -7.41
C SER A 106 3.42 7.12 -7.29
N ILE A 107 3.93 6.61 -8.42
CA ILE A 107 4.82 5.45 -8.44
C ILE A 107 6.17 5.78 -7.79
N ALA A 108 6.77 6.92 -8.17
CA ALA A 108 8.05 7.34 -7.65
C ALA A 108 8.07 7.49 -6.12
N TRP A 109 6.94 7.87 -5.53
CA TRP A 109 6.82 8.18 -4.10
C TRP A 109 6.11 7.09 -3.29
N THR A 110 5.81 5.95 -3.88
CA THR A 110 5.12 4.82 -3.24
C THR A 110 5.80 4.34 -1.95
N LEU A 111 7.14 4.39 -1.89
CA LEU A 111 7.92 3.91 -0.75
C LEU A 111 8.26 5.01 0.29
N SER A 112 7.79 6.26 0.10
CA SER A 112 8.18 7.39 0.93
C SER A 112 7.90 7.19 2.42
N TYR A 113 6.71 6.69 2.77
CA TYR A 113 6.37 6.43 4.18
C TYR A 113 7.24 5.34 4.81
N TYR A 114 7.73 4.37 4.01
CA TYR A 114 8.61 3.32 4.50
C TYR A 114 10.00 3.88 4.80
N PHE A 115 10.53 4.74 3.93
CA PHE A 115 11.79 5.45 4.20
C PHE A 115 11.67 6.43 5.36
N LEU A 116 10.53 7.12 5.52
CA LEU A 116 10.28 8.02 6.63
C LEU A 116 10.40 7.31 7.98
N ILE A 117 9.74 6.18 8.15
CA ILE A 117 9.54 5.55 9.46
C ILE A 117 10.53 4.41 9.70
N GLU A 118 10.75 3.52 8.73
CA GLU A 118 11.68 2.39 8.89
C GLU A 118 13.16 2.82 8.82
N LYS A 119 13.47 3.83 8.01
CA LYS A 119 14.84 4.34 7.85
C LYS A 119 15.06 5.67 8.61
N GLY A 120 14.06 6.22 9.29
CA GLY A 120 14.16 7.44 10.10
C GLY A 120 14.51 8.70 9.29
N LYS A 121 14.21 8.73 7.99
CA LYS A 121 14.48 9.89 7.13
C LYS A 121 13.45 11.00 7.41
N ASN A 122 13.85 12.27 7.22
CA ASN A 122 12.87 13.36 7.25
C ASN A 122 11.95 13.32 6.01
N PRO A 123 10.82 14.06 6.00
CA PRO A 123 9.84 14.01 4.90
C PRO A 123 10.43 14.20 3.50
N ILE A 124 11.29 15.21 3.33
CA ILE A 124 11.91 15.51 2.02
C ILE A 124 12.90 14.42 1.62
N GLN A 125 13.73 13.98 2.56
CA GLN A 125 14.68 12.88 2.32
C GLN A 125 13.96 11.56 2.01
N ALA A 126 12.84 11.29 2.65
CA ALA A 126 12.04 10.09 2.43
C ALA A 126 11.43 10.06 1.02
N ILE A 127 10.89 11.20 0.55
CA ILE A 127 10.36 11.35 -0.82
C ILE A 127 11.49 11.19 -1.85
N LYS A 128 12.63 11.83 -1.61
CA LYS A 128 13.80 11.69 -2.49
C LYS A 128 14.29 10.24 -2.53
N ALA A 129 14.46 9.61 -1.36
CA ALA A 129 14.91 8.22 -1.26
C ALA A 129 13.95 7.25 -1.99
N SER A 130 12.64 7.47 -1.89
CA SER A 130 11.65 6.69 -2.64
C SER A 130 11.81 6.85 -4.15
N ASN A 131 11.99 8.08 -4.64
CA ASN A 131 12.22 8.34 -6.06
C ASN A 131 13.51 7.68 -6.57
N ASP A 132 14.58 7.75 -5.79
CA ASP A 132 15.88 7.17 -6.14
C ASP A 132 15.83 5.63 -6.09
N ALA A 133 15.18 5.05 -5.07
CA ALA A 133 15.01 3.60 -4.94
C ALA A 133 14.19 3.00 -6.09
N THR A 134 13.18 3.72 -6.57
CA THR A 134 12.30 3.27 -7.67
C THR A 134 12.88 3.59 -9.05
N TYR A 135 14.04 4.27 -9.13
CA TYR A 135 14.66 4.62 -10.41
C TYR A 135 14.98 3.36 -11.21
N GLY A 136 14.61 3.38 -12.50
CA GLY A 136 14.78 2.21 -13.40
C GLY A 136 13.73 1.10 -13.22
N SER A 137 12.89 1.14 -12.16
CA SER A 137 11.85 0.14 -11.87
C SER A 137 10.42 0.67 -12.04
N LYS A 138 10.23 1.96 -12.33
CA LYS A 138 8.91 2.61 -12.39
C LYS A 138 7.97 1.94 -13.40
N TRP A 139 8.46 1.53 -14.56
CA TRP A 139 7.67 0.82 -15.54
C TRP A 139 7.20 -0.55 -15.06
N THR A 140 8.08 -1.30 -14.41
CA THR A 140 7.72 -2.61 -13.82
C THR A 140 6.66 -2.43 -12.74
N MET A 141 6.82 -1.43 -11.84
CA MET A 141 5.81 -1.09 -10.82
C MET A 141 4.49 -0.70 -11.45
N PHE A 142 4.52 0.12 -12.51
CA PHE A 142 3.32 0.51 -13.25
C PHE A 142 2.58 -0.70 -13.83
N PHE A 143 3.28 -1.58 -14.54
CA PHE A 143 2.64 -2.76 -15.16
C PHE A 143 2.13 -3.76 -14.13
N VAL A 144 2.86 -3.99 -13.03
CA VAL A 144 2.36 -4.82 -11.92
C VAL A 144 1.08 -4.23 -11.36
N SER A 145 1.07 -2.94 -11.04
CA SER A 145 -0.12 -2.26 -10.50
C SER A 145 -1.29 -2.24 -11.48
N LEU A 146 -1.01 -2.08 -12.76
CA LEU A 146 -2.02 -2.10 -13.83
C LEU A 146 -2.67 -3.49 -13.94
N VAL A 147 -1.86 -4.56 -14.00
CA VAL A 147 -2.37 -5.95 -14.08
C VAL A 147 -3.22 -6.27 -12.86
N VAL A 148 -2.73 -5.94 -11.66
CA VAL A 148 -3.48 -6.16 -10.42
C VAL A 148 -4.78 -5.34 -10.39
N GLY A 149 -4.73 -4.08 -10.80
CA GLY A 149 -5.90 -3.21 -10.88
C GLY A 149 -6.95 -3.72 -11.88
N VAL A 150 -6.54 -4.19 -13.06
CA VAL A 150 -7.43 -4.78 -14.05
C VAL A 150 -8.06 -6.06 -13.51
N LEU A 151 -7.28 -6.95 -12.90
CA LEU A 151 -7.80 -8.17 -12.30
C LEU A 151 -8.84 -7.88 -11.21
N PHE A 152 -8.55 -6.92 -10.32
CA PHE A 152 -9.54 -6.48 -9.34
C PHE A 152 -10.78 -5.91 -10.00
N GLY A 153 -10.65 -5.05 -11.01
CA GLY A 153 -11.77 -4.48 -11.74
C GLY A 153 -12.70 -5.57 -12.34
N ILE A 154 -12.10 -6.60 -12.94
CA ILE A 154 -12.85 -7.74 -13.48
C ILE A 154 -13.58 -8.51 -12.35
N VAL A 155 -12.87 -8.86 -11.28
CA VAL A 155 -13.45 -9.60 -10.15
C VAL A 155 -14.60 -8.80 -9.52
N PHE A 156 -14.37 -7.51 -9.21
CA PHE A 156 -15.40 -6.64 -8.63
C PHE A 156 -16.60 -6.51 -9.58
N GLY A 157 -16.37 -6.34 -10.89
CA GLY A 157 -17.44 -6.24 -11.89
C GLY A 157 -18.30 -7.49 -11.98
N ILE A 158 -17.68 -8.67 -11.98
CA ILE A 158 -18.39 -9.97 -12.00
C ILE A 158 -19.25 -10.12 -10.73
N PHE A 159 -18.67 -9.92 -9.55
CA PHE A 159 -19.41 -10.05 -8.29
C PHE A 159 -20.52 -9.03 -8.17
N GLN A 160 -20.29 -7.78 -8.60
CA GLN A 160 -21.34 -6.76 -8.64
C GLN A 160 -22.50 -7.16 -9.55
N ALA A 161 -22.22 -7.71 -10.73
CA ALA A 161 -23.25 -8.18 -11.66
C ALA A 161 -24.07 -9.33 -11.06
N ILE A 162 -23.41 -10.30 -10.42
CA ILE A 162 -24.07 -11.42 -9.74
C ILE A 162 -24.95 -10.90 -8.58
N CYS A 163 -24.43 -10.02 -7.74
CA CYS A 163 -25.17 -9.45 -6.62
C CYS A 163 -26.39 -8.64 -7.08
N ASN A 164 -26.26 -7.88 -8.16
CA ASN A 164 -27.39 -7.14 -8.75
C ASN A 164 -28.49 -8.09 -9.27
N ALA A 165 -28.11 -9.24 -9.85
CA ALA A 165 -29.06 -10.25 -10.30
C ALA A 165 -29.81 -10.93 -9.15
N ILE A 166 -29.18 -11.08 -7.98
CA ILE A 166 -29.82 -11.61 -6.76
C ILE A 166 -30.80 -10.59 -6.16
N GLY A 167 -30.53 -9.27 -6.30
CA GLY A 167 -31.42 -8.19 -5.90
C GLY A 167 -31.49 -7.94 -4.37
N ILE A 168 -30.62 -8.54 -3.56
CA ILE A 168 -30.61 -8.37 -2.08
C ILE A 168 -29.48 -7.40 -1.71
N GLY A 169 -29.82 -6.13 -1.45
CA GLY A 169 -28.84 -5.07 -1.17
C GLY A 169 -27.91 -5.36 0.01
N PHE A 170 -28.39 -6.04 1.05
CA PHE A 170 -27.55 -6.41 2.19
C PHE A 170 -26.47 -7.44 1.79
N ILE A 171 -26.80 -8.44 0.98
CA ILE A 171 -25.84 -9.43 0.49
C ILE A 171 -24.79 -8.73 -0.39
N THR A 172 -25.22 -7.84 -1.27
CA THR A 172 -24.31 -7.02 -2.09
C THR A 172 -23.31 -6.27 -1.24
N PHE A 173 -23.77 -5.56 -0.21
CA PHE A 173 -22.91 -4.82 0.71
C PHE A 173 -21.86 -5.73 1.37
N VAL A 174 -22.29 -6.88 1.94
CA VAL A 174 -21.37 -7.80 2.62
C VAL A 174 -20.33 -8.38 1.67
N VAL A 175 -20.74 -8.83 0.48
CA VAL A 175 -19.83 -9.41 -0.51
C VAL A 175 -18.81 -8.37 -0.99
N MET A 176 -19.27 -7.17 -1.33
CA MET A 176 -18.37 -6.10 -1.80
C MET A 176 -17.42 -5.64 -0.69
N PHE A 177 -17.86 -5.60 0.57
CA PHE A 177 -17.00 -5.28 1.70
C PHE A 177 -15.89 -6.33 1.88
N ILE A 178 -16.22 -7.62 1.81
CA ILE A 178 -15.22 -8.71 1.89
C ILE A 178 -14.21 -8.58 0.74
N LEU A 179 -14.68 -8.39 -0.49
CA LEU A 179 -13.80 -8.20 -1.65
C LEU A 179 -12.88 -7.00 -1.49
N TYR A 180 -13.38 -5.89 -0.93
CA TYR A 180 -12.59 -4.70 -0.67
C TYR A 180 -11.46 -4.96 0.33
N VAL A 181 -11.76 -5.64 1.45
CA VAL A 181 -10.76 -6.03 2.46
C VAL A 181 -9.70 -6.96 1.84
N LEU A 182 -10.12 -7.94 1.02
CA LEU A 182 -9.19 -8.82 0.31
C LEU A 182 -8.31 -8.05 -0.67
N ALA A 183 -8.87 -7.11 -1.43
CA ALA A 183 -8.11 -6.29 -2.38
C ALA A 183 -7.05 -5.43 -1.69
N ILE A 184 -7.38 -4.81 -0.55
CA ILE A 184 -6.40 -4.07 0.26
C ILE A 184 -5.28 -5.02 0.72
N SER A 185 -5.63 -6.19 1.24
CA SER A 185 -4.66 -7.17 1.76
C SER A 185 -3.69 -7.65 0.68
N ILE A 186 -4.19 -7.92 -0.52
CA ILE A 186 -3.38 -8.32 -1.67
C ILE A 186 -2.47 -7.16 -2.12
N SER A 187 -3.00 -5.93 -2.18
CA SER A 187 -2.22 -4.74 -2.54
C SER A 187 -1.06 -4.48 -1.58
N MET A 188 -1.25 -4.77 -0.29
CA MET A 188 -0.17 -4.69 0.71
C MET A 188 0.95 -5.69 0.45
N SER A 189 0.63 -6.91 -0.04
CA SER A 189 1.63 -7.91 -0.38
C SER A 189 2.50 -7.49 -1.57
N PHE A 190 1.92 -6.81 -2.57
CA PHE A 190 2.70 -6.20 -3.65
C PHE A 190 3.60 -5.08 -3.16
N SER A 191 3.08 -4.20 -2.31
CA SER A 191 3.88 -3.13 -1.70
C SER A 191 5.03 -3.69 -0.85
N ALA A 192 4.81 -4.81 -0.16
CA ALA A 192 5.84 -5.52 0.60
C ALA A 192 6.95 -6.08 -0.32
N SER A 193 6.59 -6.65 -1.47
CA SER A 193 7.56 -7.13 -2.45
C SER A 193 8.37 -5.98 -3.06
N PHE A 194 7.74 -4.83 -3.37
CA PHE A 194 8.45 -3.63 -3.82
C PHE A 194 9.47 -3.17 -2.78
N TRP A 195 9.05 -3.06 -1.52
CA TRP A 195 9.95 -2.67 -0.44
C TRP A 195 11.10 -3.64 -0.26
N LYS A 196 10.81 -4.94 -0.23
CA LYS A 196 11.82 -6.00 -0.07
C LYS A 196 12.92 -5.91 -1.13
N GLN A 197 12.56 -5.64 -2.39
CA GLN A 197 13.50 -5.61 -3.50
C GLN A 197 14.26 -4.28 -3.63
N LEU A 198 13.64 -3.15 -3.24
CA LEU A 198 14.16 -1.81 -3.57
C LEU A 198 14.71 -1.03 -2.37
N LYS A 199 14.45 -1.44 -1.12
CA LYS A 199 14.83 -0.71 0.11
C LYS A 199 16.34 -0.46 0.26
N ASP A 200 17.17 -1.31 -0.35
CA ASP A 200 18.62 -1.28 -0.23
C ASP A 200 19.29 -0.56 -1.42
N ASN A 201 18.51 -0.02 -2.36
CA ASN A 201 19.02 0.81 -3.45
C ASN A 201 19.44 2.21 -2.97
N VAL A 202 19.09 2.60 -1.75
CA VAL A 202 19.38 3.92 -1.16
C VAL A 202 19.85 3.71 0.27
N GLU A 203 21.00 4.33 0.63
CA GLU A 203 21.57 4.34 1.98
C GLU A 203 20.76 5.22 2.94
#